data_dee006524c7d3c707d61393c9e60e8c9
#
_entry.id   dee006524c7d3c707d61393c9e60e8c9
#
_cell.length_a   1.000
_cell.length_b   1.000
_cell.length_c   1.000
_cell.angle_alpha   90.00
_cell.angle_beta   90.00
_cell.angle_gamma   90.00
#
_symmetry.space_group_name_H-M   'P 1'
#
loop_
_entity.id
_entity.type
_entity.pdbx_description
1 polymer ?
#
loop_
_entity_poly.entity_id
_entity_poly.type
_entity_poly.pdbx_seq_one_letter_code
_entity_poly.pdbx_strand_id
1 'polypeptide(L)'
;INRSVPGYRTIISMIGVMASRYCQEGSVIYDLGCSLGAASFAMAEQVDCNSCSIHAVDNSAAMIARLDKRLRESDGYQIKTQCEDLANIEISNASVVVLNFTLQFVPQASRDALIQMIYAGLNPGGVLIISEKIVFPDPELNELFIDLYYNFKEQMGYSKLEISQKRTALENVLVPETLAQHRQRLTDAGFRALDVWFQCFNFASMVAFK
;
A
#
# COMPACT_ATOMS: atom_id res chain seq x y z
N ILE A 1 -12.69 -1.46 3.78
CA ILE A 1 -11.37 -1.75 4.31
C ILE A 1 -11.21 -1.33 5.78
N ASN A 2 -11.67 -0.15 6.20
CA ASN A 2 -11.61 0.34 7.60
C ASN A 2 -12.10 -0.64 8.68
N ARG A 3 -13.08 -1.49 8.37
CA ARG A 3 -13.64 -2.50 9.29
C ARG A 3 -12.96 -3.86 9.16
N SER A 4 -12.07 -4.04 8.20
CA SER A 4 -11.46 -5.33 7.89
C SER A 4 -9.94 -5.35 8.00
N VAL A 5 -9.29 -4.21 8.24
CA VAL A 5 -7.84 -4.15 8.48
C VAL A 5 -7.61 -3.47 9.82
N PRO A 6 -7.04 -4.19 10.80
CA PRO A 6 -6.72 -3.62 12.11
C PRO A 6 -5.75 -2.44 11.95
N GLY A 7 -6.04 -1.32 12.59
CA GLY A 7 -5.19 -0.13 12.53
C GLY A 7 -5.16 0.62 11.18
N TYR A 8 -6.07 0.31 10.25
CA TYR A 8 -6.07 0.93 8.91
C TYR A 8 -5.99 2.46 8.95
N ARG A 9 -6.75 3.12 9.84
CA ARG A 9 -6.71 4.58 9.94
C ARG A 9 -5.34 5.09 10.39
N THR A 10 -4.68 4.38 11.30
CA THR A 10 -3.32 4.70 11.74
C THR A 10 -2.33 4.56 10.59
N ILE A 11 -2.43 3.46 9.83
CA ILE A 11 -1.58 3.24 8.65
C ILE A 11 -1.73 4.39 7.66
N ILE A 12 -2.96 4.74 7.29
CA ILE A 12 -3.24 5.84 6.34
C ILE A 12 -2.70 7.17 6.83
N SER A 13 -2.96 7.53 8.10
CA SER A 13 -2.45 8.77 8.68
C SER A 13 -0.91 8.84 8.69
N MET A 14 -0.25 7.74 9.04
CA MET A 14 1.22 7.68 9.09
C MET A 14 1.86 7.65 7.70
N ILE A 15 1.19 7.09 6.68
CA ILE A 15 1.62 7.23 5.28
C ILE A 15 1.67 8.72 4.91
N GLY A 16 0.66 9.51 5.26
CA GLY A 16 0.66 10.96 5.03
C GLY A 16 1.84 11.67 5.72
N VAL A 17 2.08 11.36 6.99
CA VAL A 17 3.20 11.92 7.77
C VAL A 17 4.55 11.57 7.14
N MET A 18 4.75 10.30 6.74
CA MET A 18 5.99 9.87 6.09
C MET A 18 6.16 10.53 4.72
N ALA A 19 5.09 10.64 3.93
CA ALA A 19 5.13 11.32 2.65
C ALA A 19 5.55 12.79 2.78
N SER A 20 4.99 13.51 3.75
CA SER A 20 5.40 14.89 4.06
C SER A 20 6.87 14.99 4.46
N ARG A 21 7.39 14.01 5.21
CA ARG A 21 8.78 14.01 5.68
C ARG A 21 9.79 13.76 4.57
N TYR A 22 9.44 12.91 3.59
CA TYR A 22 10.37 12.45 2.55
C TYR A 22 10.07 13.02 1.16
N CYS A 23 9.01 13.81 1.00
CA CYS A 23 8.75 14.57 -0.21
C CYS A 23 9.95 15.47 -0.53
N GLN A 24 10.38 15.44 -1.80
CA GLN A 24 11.45 16.28 -2.33
C GLN A 24 10.86 17.29 -3.29
N GLU A 25 11.38 18.52 -3.27
CA GLU A 25 10.89 19.58 -4.15
C GLU A 25 10.97 19.19 -5.64
N GLY A 26 9.88 19.41 -6.38
CA GLY A 26 9.76 19.06 -7.79
C GLY A 26 9.65 17.56 -8.09
N SER A 27 9.53 16.70 -7.05
CA SER A 27 9.41 15.26 -7.22
C SER A 27 7.96 14.77 -7.39
N VAL A 28 7.83 13.47 -7.59
CA VAL A 28 6.55 12.77 -7.67
C VAL A 28 6.39 11.82 -6.50
N ILE A 29 5.18 11.76 -5.95
CA ILE A 29 4.73 10.75 -5.00
C ILE A 29 3.79 9.81 -5.74
N TYR A 30 4.04 8.50 -5.68
CA TYR A 30 3.18 7.49 -6.31
C TYR A 30 2.37 6.72 -5.27
N ASP A 31 1.05 6.63 -5.47
CA ASP A 31 0.14 5.72 -4.77
C ASP A 31 -0.28 4.60 -5.73
N LEU A 32 0.37 3.45 -5.63
CA LEU A 32 0.23 2.33 -6.54
C LEU A 32 -0.81 1.33 -6.02
N GLY A 33 -1.90 1.14 -6.77
CA GLY A 33 -3.10 0.45 -6.34
C GLY A 33 -3.95 1.34 -5.43
N CYS A 34 -4.13 2.59 -5.82
CA CYS A 34 -4.73 3.65 -5.00
C CYS A 34 -6.21 3.41 -4.65
N SER A 35 -6.93 2.55 -5.37
CA SER A 35 -8.35 2.28 -5.18
C SER A 35 -9.17 3.58 -5.12
N LEU A 36 -9.78 3.90 -3.99
CA LEU A 36 -10.55 5.15 -3.78
C LEU A 36 -9.70 6.30 -3.22
N GLY A 37 -8.38 6.21 -3.28
CA GLY A 37 -7.43 7.27 -2.96
C GLY A 37 -7.23 7.55 -1.46
N ALA A 38 -7.44 6.57 -0.57
CA ALA A 38 -7.32 6.82 0.87
C ALA A 38 -5.91 7.29 1.25
N ALA A 39 -4.86 6.65 0.72
CA ALA A 39 -3.48 7.08 0.95
C ALA A 39 -3.18 8.38 0.19
N SER A 40 -3.65 8.51 -1.06
CA SER A 40 -3.48 9.72 -1.86
C SER A 40 -4.00 10.97 -1.15
N PHE A 41 -5.21 10.94 -0.58
CA PHE A 41 -5.77 12.05 0.17
C PHE A 41 -4.97 12.35 1.45
N ALA A 42 -4.61 11.30 2.21
CA ALA A 42 -3.83 11.50 3.43
C ALA A 42 -2.44 12.11 3.16
N MET A 43 -1.82 11.76 2.04
CA MET A 43 -0.58 12.39 1.58
C MET A 43 -0.81 13.84 1.15
N ALA A 44 -1.87 14.11 0.38
CA ALA A 44 -2.20 15.46 -0.08
C ALA A 44 -2.57 16.42 1.06
N GLU A 45 -3.09 15.91 2.18
CA GLU A 45 -3.37 16.71 3.39
C GLU A 45 -2.11 17.13 4.15
N GLN A 46 -1.00 16.40 3.98
CA GLN A 46 0.23 16.59 4.76
C GLN A 46 1.39 17.18 3.94
N VAL A 47 1.37 16.98 2.63
CA VAL A 47 2.41 17.44 1.70
C VAL A 47 2.03 18.82 1.16
N ASP A 48 3.01 19.72 1.09
CA ASP A 48 2.80 20.98 0.36
C ASP A 48 2.64 20.68 -1.15
N CYS A 49 1.41 20.86 -1.65
CA CYS A 49 1.06 20.58 -3.04
C CYS A 49 1.82 21.45 -4.07
N ASN A 50 2.49 22.51 -3.64
CA ASN A 50 3.33 23.31 -4.53
C ASN A 50 4.73 22.71 -4.70
N SER A 51 5.14 21.80 -3.81
CA SER A 51 6.48 21.23 -3.83
C SER A 51 6.57 19.91 -4.60
N CYS A 52 5.51 19.13 -4.72
CA CYS A 52 5.50 17.86 -5.45
C CYS A 52 4.11 17.49 -5.98
N SER A 53 4.04 16.55 -6.92
CA SER A 53 2.78 16.03 -7.46
C SER A 53 2.49 14.62 -6.94
N ILE A 54 1.22 14.30 -6.70
CA ILE A 54 0.78 12.95 -6.30
C ILE A 54 0.16 12.27 -7.51
N HIS A 55 0.66 11.08 -7.85
CA HIS A 55 0.14 10.23 -8.91
C HIS A 55 -0.52 8.99 -8.31
N ALA A 56 -1.83 8.90 -8.45
CA ALA A 56 -2.66 7.80 -7.98
C ALA A 56 -2.97 6.84 -9.13
N VAL A 57 -2.46 5.63 -9.07
CA VAL A 57 -2.54 4.62 -10.14
C VAL A 57 -3.37 3.43 -9.66
N ASP A 58 -4.32 2.97 -10.48
CA ASP A 58 -5.08 1.74 -10.25
C ASP A 58 -5.53 1.17 -11.60
N ASN A 59 -5.55 -0.16 -11.75
CA ASN A 59 -5.98 -0.80 -12.99
C ASN A 59 -7.52 -0.90 -13.13
N SER A 60 -8.28 -0.56 -12.09
CA SER A 60 -9.73 -0.56 -12.10
C SER A 60 -10.30 0.78 -12.57
N ALA A 61 -10.79 0.83 -13.79
CA ALA A 61 -11.47 2.02 -14.32
C ALA A 61 -12.63 2.49 -13.43
N ALA A 62 -13.33 1.56 -12.77
CA ALA A 62 -14.40 1.88 -11.84
C ALA A 62 -13.89 2.56 -10.56
N MET A 63 -12.71 2.18 -10.05
CA MET A 63 -12.09 2.84 -8.89
C MET A 63 -11.59 4.23 -9.27
N ILE A 64 -10.90 4.37 -10.39
CA ILE A 64 -10.43 5.66 -10.89
C ILE A 64 -11.60 6.63 -11.13
N ALA A 65 -12.67 6.20 -11.79
CA ALA A 65 -13.84 7.07 -12.01
C ALA A 65 -14.48 7.57 -10.69
N ARG A 66 -14.47 6.73 -9.64
CA ARG A 66 -14.95 7.10 -8.31
C ARG A 66 -13.98 8.05 -7.59
N LEU A 67 -12.68 7.83 -7.75
CA LEU A 67 -11.66 8.72 -7.21
C LEU A 67 -11.74 10.10 -7.86
N ASP A 68 -11.85 10.16 -9.20
CA ASP A 68 -12.04 11.41 -9.94
C ASP A 68 -13.29 12.19 -9.51
N LYS A 69 -14.38 11.46 -9.26
CA LYS A 69 -15.59 12.10 -8.72
C LYS A 69 -15.31 12.74 -7.35
N ARG A 70 -14.66 12.02 -6.45
CA ARG A 70 -14.30 12.54 -5.12
C ARG A 70 -13.37 13.75 -5.22
N LEU A 71 -12.40 13.73 -6.13
CA LEU A 71 -11.48 14.85 -6.34
C LEU A 71 -12.20 16.10 -6.83
N ARG A 72 -13.19 15.95 -7.71
CA ARG A 72 -14.03 17.08 -8.15
C ARG A 72 -14.92 17.67 -7.05
N GLU A 73 -15.30 16.84 -6.08
CA GLU A 73 -16.13 17.24 -4.92
C GLU A 73 -15.28 17.79 -3.77
N SER A 74 -13.95 17.68 -3.86
CA SER A 74 -12.99 18.10 -2.83
C SER A 74 -12.10 19.19 -3.40
N ASP A 75 -12.30 20.44 -2.99
CA ASP A 75 -11.47 21.56 -3.48
C ASP A 75 -10.01 21.44 -2.99
N GLY A 76 -9.06 21.70 -3.89
CA GLY A 76 -7.67 22.01 -3.57
C GLY A 76 -6.67 20.84 -3.63
N TYR A 77 -7.07 19.60 -3.88
CA TYR A 77 -6.12 18.48 -3.99
C TYR A 77 -5.53 18.34 -5.40
N GLN A 78 -4.20 18.41 -5.50
CA GLN A 78 -3.47 18.18 -6.76
C GLN A 78 -3.05 16.72 -6.89
N ILE A 79 -4.02 15.82 -7.08
CA ILE A 79 -3.81 14.40 -7.30
C ILE A 79 -4.11 14.09 -8.77
N LYS A 80 -3.13 13.53 -9.47
CA LYS A 80 -3.30 13.02 -10.84
C LYS A 80 -3.66 11.55 -10.80
N THR A 81 -4.75 11.17 -11.43
CA THR A 81 -5.21 9.80 -11.52
C THR A 81 -4.78 9.15 -12.81
N GLN A 82 -4.43 7.88 -12.79
CA GLN A 82 -4.07 7.09 -13.96
C GLN A 82 -4.70 5.70 -13.86
N CYS A 83 -5.45 5.31 -14.91
CA CYS A 83 -5.99 3.95 -15.02
C CYS A 83 -5.00 3.11 -15.82
N GLU A 84 -4.15 2.34 -15.12
CA GLU A 84 -3.10 1.55 -15.74
C GLU A 84 -2.71 0.35 -14.88
N ASP A 85 -2.26 -0.74 -15.51
CA ASP A 85 -1.66 -1.86 -14.80
C ASP A 85 -0.25 -1.52 -14.32
N LEU A 86 0.12 -1.96 -13.11
CA LEU A 86 1.44 -1.69 -12.51
C LEU A 86 2.60 -2.27 -13.33
N ALA A 87 2.33 -3.25 -14.20
CA ALA A 87 3.33 -3.80 -15.11
C ALA A 87 3.73 -2.85 -16.26
N ASN A 88 2.90 -1.84 -16.55
CA ASN A 88 3.07 -0.94 -17.69
C ASN A 88 3.44 0.49 -17.29
N ILE A 89 3.47 0.81 -15.99
CA ILE A 89 3.80 2.16 -15.53
C ILE A 89 5.30 2.43 -15.60
N GLU A 90 5.64 3.69 -15.80
CA GLU A 90 7.00 4.20 -15.59
C GLU A 90 7.05 5.02 -14.31
N ILE A 91 7.99 4.69 -13.44
CA ILE A 91 8.27 5.43 -12.22
C ILE A 91 9.55 6.22 -12.42
N SER A 92 9.47 7.52 -12.24
CA SER A 92 10.62 8.41 -12.37
C SER A 92 10.50 9.59 -11.42
N ASN A 93 11.63 10.15 -11.03
CA ASN A 93 11.71 11.30 -10.13
C ASN A 93 10.85 11.13 -8.86
N ALA A 94 10.77 9.90 -8.33
CA ALA A 94 9.94 9.59 -7.19
C ALA A 94 10.67 9.89 -5.88
N SER A 95 10.06 10.64 -4.98
CA SER A 95 10.53 10.78 -3.60
C SER A 95 9.87 9.80 -2.67
N VAL A 96 8.61 9.46 -2.92
CA VAL A 96 7.82 8.50 -2.14
C VAL A 96 7.04 7.60 -3.07
N VAL A 97 7.07 6.30 -2.81
CA VAL A 97 6.19 5.32 -3.46
C VAL A 97 5.44 4.55 -2.38
N VAL A 98 4.14 4.37 -2.57
CA VAL A 98 3.27 3.66 -1.63
C VAL A 98 2.63 2.46 -2.33
N LEU A 99 2.73 1.29 -1.71
CA LEU A 99 1.98 0.06 -2.02
C LEU A 99 1.14 -0.28 -0.77
N ASN A 100 -0.09 0.21 -0.70
CA ASN A 100 -0.92 0.03 0.48
C ASN A 100 -1.95 -1.08 0.29
N PHE A 101 -1.60 -2.29 0.69
CA PHE A 101 -2.36 -3.53 0.46
C PHE A 101 -2.53 -3.86 -1.04
N THR A 102 -1.47 -3.67 -1.80
CA THR A 102 -1.47 -3.78 -3.26
C THR A 102 -0.61 -4.95 -3.76
N LEU A 103 0.63 -5.09 -3.25
CA LEU A 103 1.58 -6.10 -3.75
C LEU A 103 1.04 -7.53 -3.63
N GLN A 104 0.23 -7.81 -2.63
CA GLN A 104 -0.42 -9.10 -2.41
C GLN A 104 -1.35 -9.55 -3.57
N PHE A 105 -1.78 -8.61 -4.41
CA PHE A 105 -2.61 -8.87 -5.61
C PHE A 105 -1.79 -8.96 -6.90
N VAL A 106 -0.53 -8.57 -6.87
CA VAL A 106 0.40 -8.73 -7.98
C VAL A 106 0.83 -10.19 -8.07
N PRO A 107 0.86 -10.82 -9.28
CA PRO A 107 1.39 -12.17 -9.43
C PRO A 107 2.79 -12.31 -8.83
N GLN A 108 3.04 -13.37 -8.06
CA GLN A 108 4.31 -13.53 -7.34
C GLN A 108 5.53 -13.41 -8.25
N ALA A 109 5.46 -14.00 -9.46
CA ALA A 109 6.54 -13.92 -10.44
C ALA A 109 6.88 -12.50 -10.92
N SER A 110 5.96 -11.54 -10.74
CA SER A 110 6.13 -10.14 -11.19
C SER A 110 6.53 -9.20 -10.06
N ARG A 111 6.48 -9.65 -8.79
CA ARG A 111 6.72 -8.77 -7.63
C ARG A 111 8.14 -8.24 -7.56
N ASP A 112 9.13 -9.09 -7.85
CA ASP A 112 10.55 -8.70 -7.80
C ASP A 112 10.85 -7.64 -8.85
N ALA A 113 10.35 -7.81 -10.08
CA ALA A 113 10.50 -6.83 -11.15
C ALA A 113 9.82 -5.48 -10.81
N LEU A 114 8.62 -5.51 -10.21
CA LEU A 114 7.93 -4.31 -9.77
C LEU A 114 8.75 -3.56 -8.70
N ILE A 115 9.28 -4.25 -7.70
CA ILE A 115 10.08 -3.63 -6.65
C ILE A 115 11.40 -3.07 -7.19
N GLN A 116 12.04 -3.76 -8.15
CA GLN A 116 13.23 -3.25 -8.84
C GLN A 116 12.94 -1.98 -9.66
N MET A 117 11.82 -1.95 -10.38
CA MET A 117 11.37 -0.76 -11.12
C MET A 117 11.09 0.42 -10.17
N ILE A 118 10.45 0.18 -9.03
CA ILE A 118 10.21 1.20 -8.00
C ILE A 118 11.57 1.73 -7.48
N TYR A 119 12.50 0.83 -7.14
CA TYR A 119 13.82 1.23 -6.68
C TYR A 119 14.56 2.09 -7.72
N ALA A 120 14.53 1.68 -8.99
CA ALA A 120 15.16 2.43 -10.07
C ALA A 120 14.60 3.86 -10.19
N GLY A 121 13.27 4.01 -10.12
CA GLY A 121 12.56 5.28 -10.27
C GLY A 121 12.59 6.20 -9.05
N LEU A 122 12.92 5.69 -7.87
CA LEU A 122 13.11 6.49 -6.67
C LEU A 122 14.35 7.36 -6.77
N ASN A 123 14.26 8.58 -6.29
CA ASN A 123 15.38 9.49 -6.10
C ASN A 123 16.29 9.02 -4.95
N PRO A 124 17.58 9.41 -4.91
CA PRO A 124 18.41 9.21 -3.73
C PRO A 124 17.76 9.81 -2.47
N GLY A 125 17.69 9.01 -1.39
CA GLY A 125 16.98 9.38 -0.16
C GLY A 125 15.45 9.26 -0.23
N GLY A 126 14.89 8.80 -1.34
CA GLY A 126 13.49 8.47 -1.46
C GLY A 126 13.12 7.19 -0.71
N VAL A 127 11.82 6.99 -0.49
CA VAL A 127 11.29 5.91 0.34
C VAL A 127 10.19 5.13 -0.37
N LEU A 128 10.17 3.82 -0.10
CA LEU A 128 9.05 2.94 -0.43
C LEU A 128 8.33 2.56 0.87
N ILE A 129 7.01 2.73 0.89
CA ILE A 129 6.13 2.34 1.99
C ILE A 129 5.25 1.20 1.50
N ILE A 130 5.32 0.04 2.16
CA ILE A 130 4.54 -1.16 1.80
C ILE A 130 3.71 -1.59 2.99
N SER A 131 2.40 -1.73 2.80
CA SER A 131 1.49 -2.33 3.78
C SER A 131 0.88 -3.59 3.17
N GLU A 132 0.97 -4.73 3.85
CA GLU A 132 0.53 -6.02 3.34
C GLU A 132 -0.09 -6.90 4.44
N LYS A 133 -0.97 -7.79 4.02
CA LYS A 133 -1.29 -8.96 4.82
C LYS A 133 -0.11 -9.93 4.74
N ILE A 134 0.32 -10.46 5.88
CA ILE A 134 1.47 -11.38 5.98
C ILE A 134 1.03 -12.75 6.48
N VAL A 135 1.87 -13.74 6.24
CA VAL A 135 1.78 -15.09 6.80
C VAL A 135 3.00 -15.38 7.67
N PHE A 136 2.84 -16.30 8.58
CA PHE A 136 3.90 -16.70 9.50
C PHE A 136 4.39 -18.11 9.13
N PRO A 137 5.72 -18.36 9.20
CA PRO A 137 6.27 -19.68 8.90
C PRO A 137 5.83 -20.76 9.89
N ASP A 138 5.62 -20.37 11.15
CA ASP A 138 5.12 -21.26 12.18
C ASP A 138 3.60 -21.45 12.03
N PRO A 139 3.10 -22.70 11.87
CA PRO A 139 1.69 -22.96 11.62
C PRO A 139 0.77 -22.56 12.79
N GLU A 140 1.20 -22.81 14.03
CA GLU A 140 0.37 -22.50 15.22
C GLU A 140 0.22 -20.99 15.37
N LEU A 141 1.31 -20.25 15.20
CA LEU A 141 1.29 -18.80 15.23
C LEU A 141 0.45 -18.22 14.09
N ASN A 142 0.54 -18.81 12.91
CA ASN A 142 -0.25 -18.37 11.75
C ASN A 142 -1.75 -18.59 11.97
N GLU A 143 -2.15 -19.75 12.50
CA GLU A 143 -3.55 -20.02 12.85
C GLU A 143 -4.05 -19.08 13.94
N LEU A 144 -3.28 -18.85 15.00
CA LEU A 144 -3.62 -17.92 16.07
C LEU A 144 -3.94 -16.52 15.51
N PHE A 145 -3.09 -15.98 14.64
CA PHE A 145 -3.32 -14.64 14.09
C PHE A 145 -4.48 -14.59 13.10
N ILE A 146 -4.78 -15.68 12.40
CA ILE A 146 -5.98 -15.79 11.58
C ILE A 146 -7.24 -15.75 12.46
N ASP A 147 -7.27 -16.49 13.57
CA ASP A 147 -8.39 -16.52 14.49
C ASP A 147 -8.61 -15.17 15.17
N LEU A 148 -7.54 -14.54 15.67
CA LEU A 148 -7.61 -13.19 16.25
C LEU A 148 -8.12 -12.17 15.23
N TYR A 149 -7.71 -12.29 13.97
CA TYR A 149 -8.21 -11.44 12.88
C TYR A 149 -9.70 -11.68 12.60
N TYR A 150 -10.20 -12.90 12.66
CA TYR A 150 -11.62 -13.18 12.51
C TYR A 150 -12.43 -12.61 13.68
N ASN A 151 -11.94 -12.78 14.90
CA ASN A 151 -12.55 -12.16 16.09
C ASN A 151 -12.61 -10.63 15.96
N PHE A 152 -11.54 -9.99 15.48
CA PHE A 152 -11.54 -8.56 15.19
C PHE A 152 -12.63 -8.18 14.19
N LYS A 153 -12.80 -8.91 13.09
CA LYS A 153 -13.86 -8.65 12.12
C LYS A 153 -15.26 -8.76 12.74
N GLU A 154 -15.50 -9.78 13.55
CA GLU A 154 -16.78 -9.96 14.25
C GLU A 154 -17.05 -8.76 15.17
N GLN A 155 -16.06 -8.29 15.94
CA GLN A 155 -16.18 -7.09 16.76
C GLN A 155 -16.45 -5.82 15.94
N MET A 156 -15.93 -5.76 14.71
CA MET A 156 -16.21 -4.67 13.78
C MET A 156 -17.56 -4.82 13.04
N GLY A 157 -18.39 -5.78 13.45
CA GLY A 157 -19.75 -5.99 12.98
C GLY A 157 -19.87 -6.78 11.67
N TYR A 158 -18.89 -7.61 11.33
CA TYR A 158 -19.06 -8.62 10.28
C TYR A 158 -19.74 -9.86 10.83
N SER A 159 -20.69 -10.41 10.10
CA SER A 159 -21.23 -11.74 10.37
C SER A 159 -20.24 -12.84 9.95
N LYS A 160 -20.35 -14.03 10.54
CA LYS A 160 -19.55 -15.20 10.15
C LYS A 160 -19.70 -15.55 8.65
N LEU A 161 -20.92 -15.35 8.10
CA LEU A 161 -21.18 -15.57 6.68
C LEU A 161 -20.41 -14.58 5.79
N GLU A 162 -20.43 -13.27 6.13
CA GLU A 162 -19.66 -12.26 5.40
C GLU A 162 -18.16 -12.52 5.45
N ILE A 163 -17.64 -12.98 6.61
CA ILE A 163 -16.23 -13.36 6.79
C ILE A 163 -15.89 -14.53 5.87
N SER A 164 -16.71 -15.57 5.84
CA SER A 164 -16.53 -16.75 4.99
C SER A 164 -16.58 -16.39 3.51
N GLN A 165 -17.58 -15.65 3.07
CA GLN A 165 -17.73 -15.21 1.68
C GLN A 165 -16.52 -14.39 1.22
N LYS A 166 -16.06 -13.46 2.06
CA LYS A 166 -14.91 -12.62 1.77
C LYS A 166 -13.61 -13.41 1.72
N ARG A 167 -13.46 -14.45 2.55
CA ARG A 167 -12.35 -15.40 2.51
C ARG A 167 -12.33 -16.12 1.16
N THR A 168 -13.44 -16.74 0.77
CA THR A 168 -13.54 -17.48 -0.49
C THR A 168 -13.26 -16.59 -1.70
N ALA A 169 -13.79 -15.36 -1.71
CA ALA A 169 -13.57 -14.41 -2.80
C ALA A 169 -12.09 -13.97 -2.95
N LEU A 170 -11.30 -14.03 -1.90
CA LEU A 170 -9.90 -13.59 -1.90
C LEU A 170 -8.88 -14.74 -1.94
N GLU A 171 -9.30 -15.98 -1.75
CA GLU A 171 -8.43 -17.14 -1.54
C GLU A 171 -7.42 -17.39 -2.68
N ASN A 172 -7.82 -17.10 -3.93
CA ASN A 172 -6.96 -17.28 -5.11
C ASN A 172 -6.48 -15.95 -5.72
N VAL A 173 -6.83 -14.83 -5.11
CA VAL A 173 -6.53 -13.49 -5.65
C VAL A 173 -5.52 -12.76 -4.78
N LEU A 174 -5.65 -12.91 -3.46
CA LEU A 174 -4.74 -12.33 -2.49
C LEU A 174 -3.76 -13.39 -2.01
N VAL A 175 -2.49 -13.26 -2.39
CA VAL A 175 -1.42 -14.19 -2.02
C VAL A 175 -0.45 -13.48 -1.05
N PRO A 176 -0.61 -13.68 0.27
CA PRO A 176 0.28 -13.06 1.25
C PRO A 176 1.62 -13.77 1.29
N GLU A 177 2.65 -13.05 1.71
CA GLU A 177 4.02 -13.55 1.89
C GLU A 177 4.49 -13.28 3.33
N THR A 178 5.60 -13.90 3.72
CA THR A 178 6.22 -13.68 5.03
C THR A 178 6.98 -12.35 5.05
N LEU A 179 7.18 -11.79 6.25
CA LEU A 179 8.07 -10.63 6.41
C LEU A 179 9.49 -10.90 5.91
N ALA A 180 9.97 -12.13 6.05
CA ALA A 180 11.29 -12.53 5.55
C ALA A 180 11.38 -12.43 4.01
N GLN A 181 10.34 -12.86 3.29
CA GLN A 181 10.28 -12.73 1.83
C GLN A 181 10.22 -11.26 1.39
N HIS A 182 9.43 -10.43 2.07
CA HIS A 182 9.41 -9.00 1.79
C HIS A 182 10.77 -8.35 2.06
N ARG A 183 11.42 -8.65 3.19
CA ARG A 183 12.75 -8.13 3.52
C ARG A 183 13.79 -8.54 2.48
N GLN A 184 13.81 -9.81 2.08
CA GLN A 184 14.73 -10.32 1.07
C GLN A 184 14.54 -9.59 -0.26
N ARG A 185 13.31 -9.49 -0.75
CA ARG A 185 12.97 -8.79 -2.01
C ARG A 185 13.44 -7.34 -2.02
N LEU A 186 13.20 -6.62 -0.91
CA LEU A 186 13.62 -5.22 -0.78
C LEU A 186 15.15 -5.09 -0.76
N THR A 187 15.84 -5.99 -0.05
CA THR A 187 17.31 -6.03 -0.02
C THR A 187 17.89 -6.35 -1.39
N ASP A 188 17.33 -7.33 -2.10
CA ASP A 188 17.78 -7.73 -3.44
C ASP A 188 17.56 -6.62 -4.49
N ALA A 189 16.53 -5.79 -4.31
CA ALA A 189 16.31 -4.61 -5.14
C ALA A 189 17.27 -3.46 -4.86
N GLY A 190 18.02 -3.48 -3.74
CA GLY A 190 19.04 -2.49 -3.39
C GLY A 190 18.66 -1.52 -2.27
N PHE A 191 17.49 -1.69 -1.63
CA PHE A 191 17.14 -0.86 -0.47
C PHE A 191 18.12 -1.12 0.69
N ARG A 192 18.73 -0.04 1.22
CA ARG A 192 19.83 -0.13 2.19
C ARG A 192 19.39 -0.21 3.66
N ALA A 193 18.19 0.32 3.96
CA ALA A 193 17.62 0.31 5.29
C ALA A 193 16.11 0.07 5.16
N LEU A 194 15.63 -0.90 5.89
CA LEU A 194 14.21 -1.27 5.87
C LEU A 194 13.80 -1.85 7.22
N ASP A 195 12.60 -1.51 7.66
CA ASP A 195 12.01 -2.15 8.84
C ASP A 195 10.48 -2.05 8.85
N VAL A 196 9.88 -2.83 9.77
CA VAL A 196 8.45 -2.76 10.09
C VAL A 196 8.24 -1.60 11.05
N TRP A 197 7.38 -0.65 10.66
CA TRP A 197 7.01 0.47 11.52
C TRP A 197 5.60 0.30 12.15
N PHE A 198 4.79 -0.63 11.60
CA PHE A 198 3.48 -1.00 12.15
C PHE A 198 3.23 -2.49 11.92
N GLN A 199 2.73 -3.18 12.94
CA GLN A 199 2.20 -4.54 12.80
C GLN A 199 1.04 -4.75 13.76
N CYS A 200 -0.04 -5.35 13.25
CA CYS A 200 -1.16 -5.81 14.05
C CYS A 200 -1.67 -7.14 13.47
N PHE A 201 -1.56 -8.21 14.27
CA PHE A 201 -1.82 -9.59 13.84
C PHE A 201 -1.05 -9.92 12.54
N ASN A 202 -1.75 -10.32 11.50
CA ASN A 202 -1.22 -10.64 10.18
C ASN A 202 -1.30 -9.48 9.17
N PHE A 203 -1.19 -8.24 9.64
CA PHE A 203 -1.06 -7.03 8.83
C PHE A 203 0.19 -6.28 9.25
N ALA A 204 1.06 -5.96 8.31
CA ALA A 204 2.29 -5.24 8.57
C ALA A 204 2.49 -4.11 7.58
N SER A 205 3.11 -3.02 8.04
CA SER A 205 3.58 -1.93 7.20
C SER A 205 5.09 -1.75 7.39
N MET A 206 5.79 -1.68 6.28
CA MET A 206 7.24 -1.56 6.19
C MET A 206 7.61 -0.25 5.51
N VAL A 207 8.77 0.28 5.83
CA VAL A 207 9.41 1.37 5.11
C VAL A 207 10.79 0.93 4.64
N ALA A 208 11.16 1.30 3.42
CA ALA A 208 12.49 1.00 2.85
C ALA A 208 13.07 2.25 2.17
N PHE A 209 14.37 2.46 2.34
CA PHE A 209 15.10 3.66 1.90
C PHE A 209 16.07 3.35 0.76
N LYS A 210 16.05 4.19 -0.27
CA LYS A 210 17.05 4.17 -1.37
C LYS A 210 18.34 4.87 -1.00
#